data_486e799816c943cbf91a077aa7859746
#
_entry.id   486e799816c943cbf91a077aa7859746
#
_cell.length_a   1.000
_cell.length_b   1.000
_cell.length_c   1.000
_cell.angle_alpha   90.00
_cell.angle_beta   90.00
_cell.angle_gamma   90.00
#
_symmetry.space_group_name_H-M   'P 1'
#
loop_
_entity.id
_entity.type
_entity.pdbx_description
1 polymer ?
#
loop_
_entity_poly.entity_id
_entity_poly.type
_entity_poly.pdbx_seq_one_letter_code
_entity_poly.pdbx_strand_id
1 'polypeptide(L)'
;MRGVVLPEREERSFVIDGEVLRVGAPAAGDLVGEGWLVPGLVDVHTHPGAENSRDTFTDAALREHLLSHRDAGVLLVRTPGTAQRIPDWVAEDPALPRVRSAGRWLATPGRFYPGYGRDISEPELPTAAVEEASSADGWCKVIVDWQPDEPPLSVELLAQTVADVHAVGGKVAAHCQTAEGCRTAVEAGVDSLEHGMHLDPGLLDRMAAQGTALVPTLVAFAGLADGVRAQPQSRFREWFLDGWDHLPALVGAAYESGVTVLAGTDSTPFGRVAAEVEWLARAGLPKPEAVAAASWGARSWLGLPGLVDGAPADLLVYDSDPTQDPSILTRPRLAMLRGRVIRPRSSRPG
;
A
#
# COMPACT_ATOMS: atom_id res chain seq x y z
N MET A 1 11.00 -21.25 -14.88
CA MET A 1 9.88 -20.36 -15.25
C MET A 1 10.12 -19.82 -16.65
N ARG A 2 9.09 -19.74 -17.52
CA ARG A 2 9.20 -19.15 -18.86
C ARG A 2 7.90 -18.40 -19.18
N GLY A 3 8.01 -17.26 -19.87
CA GLY A 3 6.82 -16.55 -20.32
C GLY A 3 7.06 -15.09 -20.65
N VAL A 4 5.96 -14.38 -20.91
CA VAL A 4 5.96 -12.94 -21.17
C VAL A 4 6.03 -12.21 -19.83
N VAL A 5 7.07 -11.43 -19.63
CA VAL A 5 7.31 -10.65 -18.41
C VAL A 5 6.65 -9.29 -18.52
N LEU A 6 5.92 -8.87 -17.50
CA LEU A 6 5.39 -7.52 -17.37
C LEU A 6 6.30 -6.64 -16.48
N PRO A 7 6.42 -5.34 -16.80
CA PRO A 7 5.72 -4.60 -17.86
C PRO A 7 6.34 -4.69 -19.27
N GLU A 8 7.55 -5.21 -19.43
CA GLU A 8 8.34 -5.13 -20.68
C GLU A 8 7.70 -5.86 -21.86
N ARG A 9 6.81 -6.83 -21.60
CA ARG A 9 6.16 -7.69 -22.60
C ARG A 9 7.13 -8.52 -23.44
N GLU A 10 8.26 -8.89 -22.84
CA GLU A 10 9.30 -9.70 -23.43
C GLU A 10 9.20 -11.14 -22.96
N GLU A 11 9.42 -12.10 -23.88
CA GLU A 11 9.60 -13.49 -23.48
C GLU A 11 10.94 -13.66 -22.76
N ARG A 12 10.88 -14.15 -21.53
CA ARG A 12 12.05 -14.46 -20.71
C ARG A 12 11.91 -15.81 -20.05
N SER A 13 13.06 -16.39 -19.74
CA SER A 13 13.17 -17.60 -18.93
C SER A 13 14.02 -17.32 -17.71
N PHE A 14 13.57 -17.86 -16.58
CA PHE A 14 14.28 -17.76 -15.31
C PHE A 14 14.51 -19.14 -14.70
N VAL A 15 15.70 -19.31 -14.15
CA VAL A 15 16.04 -20.38 -13.19
C VAL A 15 15.84 -19.80 -11.80
N ILE A 16 15.29 -20.61 -10.89
CA ILE A 16 15.14 -20.23 -9.48
C ILE A 16 16.36 -20.76 -8.73
N ASP A 17 17.14 -19.84 -8.17
CA ASP A 17 18.34 -20.13 -7.41
C ASP A 17 18.13 -19.66 -5.95
N GLY A 18 17.71 -20.59 -5.10
CA GLY A 18 17.28 -20.25 -3.75
C GLY A 18 16.08 -19.31 -3.76
N GLU A 19 16.27 -18.10 -3.24
CA GLU A 19 15.23 -17.05 -3.19
C GLU A 19 15.33 -16.01 -4.34
N VAL A 20 16.22 -16.24 -5.32
CA VAL A 20 16.47 -15.25 -6.39
C VAL A 20 16.18 -15.81 -7.78
N LEU A 21 15.85 -14.91 -8.70
CA LEU A 21 15.72 -15.20 -10.12
C LEU A 21 17.10 -15.11 -10.80
N ARG A 22 17.38 -16.07 -11.71
CA ARG A 22 18.50 -16.00 -12.61
C ARG A 22 17.98 -16.08 -14.04
N VAL A 23 18.37 -15.13 -14.87
CA VAL A 23 18.05 -15.19 -16.30
C VAL A 23 18.76 -16.40 -16.92
N GLY A 24 17.99 -17.29 -17.55
CA GLY A 24 18.52 -18.53 -18.15
C GLY A 24 17.42 -19.51 -18.48
N ALA A 25 17.71 -20.40 -19.45
CA ALA A 25 16.79 -21.46 -19.82
C ALA A 25 16.77 -22.57 -18.76
N PRO A 26 15.60 -23.01 -18.27
CA PRO A 26 15.52 -24.17 -17.40
C PRO A 26 15.97 -25.43 -18.15
N ALA A 27 16.53 -26.39 -17.42
CA ALA A 27 16.81 -27.72 -17.97
C ALA A 27 15.53 -28.40 -18.45
N ALA A 28 15.67 -29.32 -19.41
CA ALA A 28 14.53 -30.06 -19.91
C ALA A 28 13.88 -30.88 -18.78
N GLY A 29 12.59 -30.65 -18.52
CA GLY A 29 11.83 -31.30 -17.44
C GLY A 29 11.66 -30.48 -16.17
N ASP A 30 12.39 -29.38 -15.99
CA ASP A 30 12.37 -28.55 -14.77
C ASP A 30 11.47 -27.32 -14.88
N LEU A 31 10.57 -27.28 -15.88
CA LEU A 31 9.66 -26.14 -16.07
C LEU A 31 8.55 -26.14 -15.00
N VAL A 32 8.65 -25.22 -14.04
CA VAL A 32 7.70 -25.09 -12.92
C VAL A 32 6.44 -24.34 -13.34
N GLY A 33 6.55 -23.34 -14.25
CA GLY A 33 5.41 -22.56 -14.72
C GLY A 33 5.70 -21.82 -16.02
N GLU A 34 4.62 -21.61 -16.82
CA GLU A 34 4.66 -20.91 -18.09
C GLU A 34 3.43 -20.01 -18.23
N GLY A 35 3.56 -18.82 -18.79
CA GLY A 35 2.45 -17.89 -18.98
C GLY A 35 2.89 -16.43 -18.89
N TRP A 36 2.00 -15.56 -18.42
CA TRP A 36 2.30 -14.17 -18.12
C TRP A 36 2.94 -14.07 -16.73
N LEU A 37 4.18 -13.60 -16.71
CA LEU A 37 4.97 -13.48 -15.48
C LEU A 37 4.85 -12.05 -14.95
N VAL A 38 4.34 -11.93 -13.73
CA VAL A 38 4.08 -10.65 -13.07
C VAL A 38 4.82 -10.63 -11.73
N PRO A 39 5.52 -9.54 -11.38
CA PRO A 39 6.01 -9.39 -10.01
C PRO A 39 4.86 -9.57 -9.01
N GLY A 40 5.10 -10.25 -7.90
CA GLY A 40 4.07 -10.45 -6.89
C GLY A 40 3.35 -9.15 -6.52
N LEU A 41 2.03 -9.22 -6.30
CA LEU A 41 1.24 -8.04 -5.97
C LEU A 41 1.75 -7.37 -4.70
N VAL A 42 1.51 -6.08 -4.60
CA VAL A 42 1.88 -5.21 -3.48
C VAL A 42 0.63 -4.51 -2.97
N ASP A 43 0.40 -4.58 -1.67
CA ASP A 43 -0.55 -3.70 -0.98
C ASP A 43 0.26 -2.65 -0.21
N VAL A 44 0.18 -1.38 -0.65
CA VAL A 44 1.03 -0.33 -0.05
C VAL A 44 0.41 0.35 1.16
N HIS A 45 -0.82 -0.04 1.53
CA HIS A 45 -1.51 0.50 2.71
C HIS A 45 -2.39 -0.56 3.35
N THR A 46 -1.85 -1.26 4.34
CA THR A 46 -2.57 -2.27 5.10
C THR A 46 -2.02 -2.34 6.52
N HIS A 47 -2.86 -2.73 7.49
CA HIS A 47 -2.53 -2.75 8.92
C HIS A 47 -2.72 -4.16 9.51
N PRO A 48 -1.89 -5.16 9.12
CA PRO A 48 -2.01 -6.50 9.65
C PRO A 48 -1.66 -6.54 11.13
N GLY A 49 -2.32 -7.41 11.89
CA GLY A 49 -2.11 -7.59 13.33
C GLY A 49 -3.32 -7.23 14.19
N ALA A 50 -4.25 -6.43 13.64
CA ALA A 50 -5.55 -6.13 14.22
C ALA A 50 -6.58 -5.95 13.09
N GLU A 51 -7.85 -6.34 13.30
CA GLU A 51 -8.90 -6.16 12.27
C GLU A 51 -9.49 -4.74 12.31
N ASN A 52 -9.48 -4.13 13.48
CA ASN A 52 -9.95 -2.77 13.68
C ASN A 52 -9.19 -2.10 14.84
N SER A 53 -9.35 -0.79 14.96
CA SER A 53 -8.66 0.05 15.95
C SER A 53 -8.97 -0.23 17.42
N ARG A 54 -9.89 -1.15 17.73
CA ARG A 54 -10.21 -1.56 19.10
C ARG A 54 -9.61 -2.91 19.47
N ASP A 55 -9.05 -3.61 18.49
CA ASP A 55 -8.48 -4.93 18.71
C ASP A 55 -7.05 -4.80 19.24
N THR A 56 -6.68 -5.75 20.08
CA THR A 56 -5.29 -5.88 20.51
C THR A 56 -4.46 -6.46 19.35
N PHE A 57 -3.37 -5.79 19.03
CA PHE A 57 -2.37 -6.33 18.13
C PHE A 57 -1.79 -7.62 18.70
N THR A 58 -1.78 -8.70 17.93
CA THR A 58 -1.20 -9.98 18.34
C THR A 58 -0.39 -10.61 17.21
N ASP A 59 0.64 -11.39 17.57
CA ASP A 59 1.45 -12.16 16.61
C ASP A 59 0.59 -13.16 15.82
N ALA A 60 -0.40 -13.75 16.46
CA ALA A 60 -1.31 -14.70 15.82
C ALA A 60 -2.15 -14.02 14.72
N ALA A 61 -2.76 -12.87 15.02
CA ALA A 61 -3.52 -12.09 14.06
C ALA A 61 -2.59 -11.55 12.95
N LEU A 62 -1.41 -11.04 13.30
CA LEU A 62 -0.41 -10.59 12.33
C LEU A 62 -0.08 -11.69 11.31
N ARG A 63 0.22 -12.91 11.80
CA ARG A 63 0.52 -14.05 10.96
C ARG A 63 -0.65 -14.42 10.05
N GLU A 64 -1.86 -14.48 10.60
CA GLU A 64 -3.07 -14.84 9.85
C GLU A 64 -3.36 -13.82 8.74
N HIS A 65 -3.26 -12.54 9.04
CA HIS A 65 -3.49 -11.46 8.09
C HIS A 65 -2.44 -11.44 6.96
N LEU A 66 -1.16 -11.66 7.29
CA LEU A 66 -0.10 -11.78 6.29
C LEU A 66 -0.29 -13.02 5.41
N LEU A 67 -0.75 -14.15 5.97
CA LEU A 67 -1.10 -15.33 5.17
C LEU A 67 -2.28 -15.07 4.23
N SER A 68 -3.28 -14.28 4.66
CA SER A 68 -4.40 -13.88 3.82
C SER A 68 -3.95 -13.03 2.64
N HIS A 69 -3.01 -12.11 2.85
CA HIS A 69 -2.36 -11.36 1.77
C HIS A 69 -1.65 -12.27 0.79
N ARG A 70 -0.77 -13.17 1.30
CA ARG A 70 -0.03 -14.14 0.48
C ARG A 70 -0.96 -14.99 -0.38
N ASP A 71 -1.99 -15.55 0.22
CA ASP A 71 -2.91 -16.48 -0.43
C ASP A 71 -3.73 -15.79 -1.55
N ALA A 72 -3.84 -14.46 -1.48
CA ALA A 72 -4.39 -13.61 -2.54
C ALA A 72 -3.36 -13.12 -3.58
N GLY A 73 -2.10 -13.61 -3.51
CA GLY A 73 -1.04 -13.20 -4.43
C GLY A 73 -0.33 -11.90 -4.05
N VAL A 74 -0.64 -11.32 -2.89
CA VAL A 74 0.09 -10.16 -2.35
C VAL A 74 1.36 -10.65 -1.67
N LEU A 75 2.49 -10.52 -2.36
CA LEU A 75 3.77 -11.04 -1.91
C LEU A 75 4.67 -9.98 -1.24
N LEU A 76 4.20 -8.75 -1.24
CA LEU A 76 4.80 -7.63 -0.52
C LEU A 76 3.69 -6.77 0.07
N VAL A 77 3.80 -6.40 1.32
CA VAL A 77 2.94 -5.40 1.95
C VAL A 77 3.78 -4.24 2.47
N ARG A 78 3.26 -3.01 2.34
CA ARG A 78 3.72 -1.88 3.11
C ARG A 78 2.67 -1.57 4.16
N THR A 79 3.08 -1.56 5.42
CA THR A 79 2.25 -1.06 6.49
C THR A 79 2.67 0.38 6.82
N PRO A 80 1.81 1.37 6.50
CA PRO A 80 2.11 2.76 6.83
C PRO A 80 1.79 3.05 8.31
N GLY A 81 2.37 2.25 9.18
CA GLY A 81 2.20 2.28 10.63
C GLY A 81 1.27 1.19 11.17
N THR A 82 1.56 0.81 12.40
CA THR A 82 0.80 -0.17 13.19
C THR A 82 0.74 0.26 14.65
N ALA A 83 -0.08 -0.41 15.46
CA ALA A 83 -0.14 -0.17 16.89
C ALA A 83 1.19 -0.51 17.60
N GLN A 84 1.91 -1.50 17.08
CA GLN A 84 3.22 -1.95 17.54
C GLN A 84 4.15 -2.14 16.34
N ARG A 85 5.46 -2.13 16.56
CA ARG A 85 6.42 -2.44 15.49
C ARG A 85 6.25 -3.88 15.02
N ILE A 86 6.43 -4.11 13.74
CA ILE A 86 6.43 -5.46 13.15
C ILE A 86 7.60 -6.25 13.75
N PRO A 87 7.34 -7.41 14.36
CA PRO A 87 8.40 -8.24 14.96
C PRO A 87 9.36 -8.85 13.93
N ASP A 88 10.62 -9.04 14.31
CA ASP A 88 11.68 -9.57 13.43
C ASP A 88 11.36 -10.95 12.86
N TRP A 89 10.64 -11.81 13.60
CA TRP A 89 10.25 -13.14 13.13
C TRP A 89 9.45 -13.12 11.82
N VAL A 90 8.79 -12.00 11.49
CA VAL A 90 8.03 -11.85 10.23
C VAL A 90 8.96 -11.90 9.03
N ALA A 91 10.13 -11.26 9.12
CA ALA A 91 11.13 -11.28 8.05
C ALA A 91 11.78 -12.67 7.90
N GLU A 92 11.88 -13.41 8.99
CA GLU A 92 12.49 -14.75 9.06
C GLU A 92 11.56 -15.87 8.58
N ASP A 93 10.23 -15.67 8.61
CA ASP A 93 9.26 -16.67 8.19
C ASP A 93 9.12 -16.69 6.66
N PRO A 94 9.64 -17.74 5.97
CA PRO A 94 9.58 -17.82 4.52
C PRO A 94 8.18 -18.04 3.96
N ALA A 95 7.21 -18.33 4.80
CA ALA A 95 5.82 -18.50 4.40
C ALA A 95 5.05 -17.17 4.31
N LEU A 96 5.62 -16.08 4.81
CA LEU A 96 4.96 -14.77 4.84
C LEU A 96 5.42 -13.86 3.69
N PRO A 97 4.54 -12.95 3.22
CA PRO A 97 4.93 -11.88 2.31
C PRO A 97 6.08 -11.07 2.90
N ARG A 98 6.83 -10.41 2.03
CA ARG A 98 7.77 -9.40 2.52
C ARG A 98 7.00 -8.22 3.09
N VAL A 99 7.51 -7.60 4.14
CA VAL A 99 6.91 -6.44 4.79
C VAL A 99 7.85 -5.26 4.69
N ARG A 100 7.29 -4.08 4.41
CA ARG A 100 7.90 -2.77 4.60
C ARG A 100 7.09 -2.02 5.64
N SER A 101 7.70 -1.59 6.72
CA SER A 101 7.02 -0.99 7.85
C SER A 101 7.39 0.49 8.02
N ALA A 102 6.41 1.31 8.41
CA ALA A 102 6.62 2.67 8.87
C ALA A 102 6.66 2.78 10.42
N GLY A 103 6.87 1.66 11.11
CA GLY A 103 6.88 1.62 12.56
C GLY A 103 5.49 1.84 13.17
N ARG A 104 5.43 2.55 14.28
CA ARG A 104 4.17 2.90 14.95
C ARG A 104 3.59 4.19 14.40
N TRP A 105 2.26 4.30 14.38
CA TRP A 105 1.62 5.58 14.10
C TRP A 105 2.06 6.65 15.09
N LEU A 106 2.30 7.84 14.58
CA LEU A 106 2.58 9.03 15.36
C LEU A 106 1.37 9.95 15.33
N ALA A 107 0.75 10.17 16.47
CA ALA A 107 -0.40 11.05 16.60
C ALA A 107 -0.25 11.94 17.83
N THR A 108 -0.78 13.17 17.77
CA THR A 108 -0.92 14.00 18.97
C THR A 108 -2.08 13.49 19.83
N PRO A 109 -2.03 13.66 21.16
CA PRO A 109 -3.05 13.15 22.06
C PRO A 109 -4.46 13.58 21.67
N GLY A 110 -5.37 12.59 21.59
CA GLY A 110 -6.76 12.79 21.19
C GLY A 110 -7.00 12.85 19.67
N ARG A 111 -5.96 12.75 18.84
CA ARG A 111 -6.04 12.84 17.39
C ARG A 111 -5.90 11.52 16.66
N PHE A 112 -6.22 10.43 17.31
CA PHE A 112 -6.33 9.09 16.74
C PHE A 112 -7.02 8.19 17.77
N TYR A 113 -7.15 6.90 17.46
CA TYR A 113 -7.72 5.94 18.40
C TYR A 113 -6.80 5.80 19.62
N PRO A 114 -7.29 6.03 20.85
CA PRO A 114 -6.48 6.00 22.05
C PRO A 114 -5.75 4.66 22.24
N GLY A 115 -4.45 4.72 22.49
CA GLY A 115 -3.61 3.53 22.68
C GLY A 115 -3.27 2.77 21.39
N TYR A 116 -3.68 3.28 20.23
CA TYR A 116 -3.41 2.67 18.93
C TYR A 116 -2.30 3.47 18.24
N GLY A 117 -1.07 3.05 18.46
CA GLY A 117 0.11 3.76 17.99
C GLY A 117 0.90 4.42 19.12
N ARG A 118 1.54 5.53 18.81
CA ARG A 118 2.36 6.29 19.74
C ARG A 118 1.81 7.71 19.88
N ASP A 119 1.20 8.01 21.02
CA ASP A 119 0.80 9.37 21.40
C ASP A 119 2.05 10.20 21.71
N ILE A 120 2.22 11.33 21.05
CA ILE A 120 3.35 12.26 21.23
C ILE A 120 2.86 13.69 21.21
N SER A 121 3.53 14.56 21.96
CA SER A 121 3.28 16.00 21.88
C SER A 121 3.83 16.58 20.57
N GLU A 122 3.24 17.69 20.09
CA GLU A 122 3.72 18.35 18.87
C GLU A 122 5.23 18.66 18.89
N PRO A 123 5.83 19.18 19.97
CA PRO A 123 7.27 19.44 19.99
C PRO A 123 8.15 18.19 19.87
N GLU A 124 7.63 17.01 20.23
CA GLU A 124 8.36 15.74 20.15
C GLU A 124 8.23 15.06 18.79
N LEU A 125 7.28 15.50 17.93
CA LEU A 125 6.96 14.86 16.67
C LEU A 125 8.19 14.67 15.76
N PRO A 126 9.05 15.68 15.50
CA PRO A 126 10.20 15.50 14.61
C PRO A 126 11.16 14.41 15.10
N THR A 127 11.48 14.40 16.40
CA THR A 127 12.36 13.39 17.02
C THR A 127 11.73 12.00 16.93
N ALA A 128 10.46 11.86 17.28
CA ALA A 128 9.75 10.59 17.23
C ALA A 128 9.64 10.04 15.80
N ALA A 129 9.46 10.90 14.80
CA ALA A 129 9.42 10.52 13.41
C ALA A 129 10.77 9.96 12.91
N VAL A 130 11.86 10.61 13.28
CA VAL A 130 13.22 10.10 13.02
C VAL A 130 13.47 8.76 13.69
N GLU A 131 13.04 8.59 14.94
CA GLU A 131 13.16 7.32 15.67
C GLU A 131 12.39 6.18 14.98
N GLU A 132 11.14 6.41 14.55
CA GLU A 132 10.36 5.39 13.86
C GLU A 132 10.97 5.08 12.48
N ALA A 133 11.34 6.09 11.69
CA ALA A 133 11.98 5.89 10.39
C ALA A 133 13.30 5.11 10.51
N SER A 134 14.14 5.41 11.51
CA SER A 134 15.44 4.76 11.72
C SER A 134 15.31 3.32 12.21
N SER A 135 14.23 2.97 12.91
CA SER A 135 13.99 1.64 13.47
C SER A 135 13.01 0.78 12.67
N ALA A 136 12.53 1.29 11.54
CA ALA A 136 11.71 0.60 10.58
C ALA A 136 12.42 0.57 9.20
N ASP A 137 11.68 0.37 8.11
CA ASP A 137 12.24 0.30 6.76
C ASP A 137 12.48 1.67 6.12
N GLY A 138 12.91 2.65 6.88
CA GLY A 138 13.13 4.01 6.42
C GLY A 138 11.85 4.85 6.31
N TRP A 139 10.75 4.42 6.89
CA TRP A 139 9.47 5.12 6.86
C TRP A 139 8.98 5.50 8.26
N CYS A 140 8.28 6.62 8.36
CA CYS A 140 7.43 6.92 9.50
C CYS A 140 6.02 7.28 9.02
N LYS A 141 5.03 7.16 9.91
CA LYS A 141 3.62 7.53 9.67
C LYS A 141 3.18 8.59 10.64
N VAL A 142 2.66 9.69 10.11
CA VAL A 142 2.10 10.80 10.87
C VAL A 142 0.60 10.92 10.60
N ILE A 143 -0.19 11.07 11.66
CA ILE A 143 -1.60 11.43 11.59
C ILE A 143 -1.66 12.96 11.56
N VAL A 144 -1.93 13.54 10.39
CA VAL A 144 -1.91 14.99 10.18
C VAL A 144 -3.24 15.62 10.57
N ASP A 145 -4.34 14.96 10.23
CA ASP A 145 -5.69 15.35 10.61
C ASP A 145 -6.46 14.18 11.21
N TRP A 146 -7.59 14.45 11.86
CA TRP A 146 -8.42 13.41 12.45
C TRP A 146 -9.91 13.65 12.22
N GLN A 147 -10.46 14.74 12.73
CA GLN A 147 -11.88 15.07 12.58
C GLN A 147 -12.08 16.25 11.63
N PRO A 148 -13.21 16.28 10.88
CA PRO A 148 -13.44 17.37 9.90
C PRO A 148 -13.44 18.79 10.50
N ASP A 149 -13.84 18.91 11.77
CA ASP A 149 -13.97 20.20 12.46
C ASP A 149 -12.72 20.55 13.32
N GLU A 150 -11.67 19.74 13.27
CA GLU A 150 -10.43 19.96 14.02
C GLU A 150 -9.31 20.46 13.10
N PRO A 151 -8.51 21.44 13.54
CA PRO A 151 -7.37 21.90 12.72
C PRO A 151 -6.35 20.76 12.57
N PRO A 152 -5.69 20.58 11.41
CA PRO A 152 -4.60 19.65 11.25
C PRO A 152 -3.36 20.10 12.02
N LEU A 153 -2.28 19.32 11.98
CA LEU A 153 -0.95 19.80 12.37
C LEU A 153 -0.59 21.05 11.58
N SER A 154 0.26 21.94 12.17
CA SER A 154 0.73 23.09 11.40
C SER A 154 1.69 22.66 10.28
N VAL A 155 1.72 23.45 9.19
CA VAL A 155 2.63 23.22 8.06
C VAL A 155 4.08 23.28 8.51
N GLU A 156 4.42 24.23 9.39
CA GLU A 156 5.78 24.44 9.89
C GLU A 156 6.29 23.23 10.67
N LEU A 157 5.45 22.69 11.57
CA LEU A 157 5.81 21.50 12.36
C LEU A 157 5.99 20.26 11.44
N LEU A 158 5.06 20.06 10.53
CA LEU A 158 5.14 18.92 9.62
C LEU A 158 6.32 19.05 8.64
N ALA A 159 6.59 20.25 8.12
CA ALA A 159 7.75 20.51 7.25
C ALA A 159 9.08 20.28 7.98
N GLN A 160 9.19 20.70 9.24
CA GLN A 160 10.35 20.38 10.07
C GLN A 160 10.49 18.86 10.26
N THR A 161 9.39 18.17 10.55
CA THR A 161 9.37 16.71 10.70
C THR A 161 9.83 16.01 9.42
N VAL A 162 9.33 16.42 8.26
CA VAL A 162 9.73 15.89 6.95
C VAL A 162 11.22 16.13 6.70
N ALA A 163 11.71 17.35 6.94
CA ALA A 163 13.11 17.68 6.76
C ALA A 163 14.05 16.85 7.64
N ASP A 164 13.70 16.63 8.91
CA ASP A 164 14.51 15.84 9.85
C ASP A 164 14.51 14.35 9.47
N VAL A 165 13.38 13.80 9.01
CA VAL A 165 13.29 12.41 8.52
C VAL A 165 14.08 12.26 7.20
N HIS A 166 13.98 13.21 6.27
CA HIS A 166 14.75 13.19 5.02
C HIS A 166 16.26 13.31 5.29
N ALA A 167 16.68 14.06 6.31
CA ALA A 167 18.09 14.20 6.68
C ALA A 167 18.74 12.87 7.10
N VAL A 168 17.96 11.89 7.56
CA VAL A 168 18.43 10.53 7.87
C VAL A 168 18.13 9.52 6.75
N GLY A 169 17.71 9.99 5.56
CA GLY A 169 17.38 9.16 4.41
C GLY A 169 16.01 8.47 4.52
N GLY A 170 15.19 8.89 5.47
CA GLY A 170 13.85 8.34 5.66
C GLY A 170 12.79 9.00 4.78
N LYS A 171 11.54 8.55 4.92
CA LYS A 171 10.34 9.00 4.20
C LYS A 171 9.15 9.12 5.14
N VAL A 172 8.24 10.04 4.82
CA VAL A 172 7.05 10.34 5.62
C VAL A 172 5.78 9.97 4.87
N ALA A 173 4.95 9.11 5.50
CA ALA A 173 3.59 8.84 5.10
C ALA A 173 2.61 9.65 5.98
N ALA A 174 1.66 10.35 5.37
CA ALA A 174 0.72 11.23 6.06
C ALA A 174 -0.73 10.75 5.92
N HIS A 175 -1.41 10.50 7.03
CA HIS A 175 -2.86 10.32 7.03
C HIS A 175 -3.52 11.68 6.87
N CYS A 176 -4.30 11.84 5.80
CA CYS A 176 -5.05 13.06 5.54
C CYS A 176 -6.38 12.75 4.85
N GLN A 177 -7.46 13.25 5.42
CA GLN A 177 -8.80 13.14 4.84
C GLN A 177 -9.46 14.50 4.60
N THR A 178 -9.12 15.52 5.40
CA THR A 178 -9.67 16.87 5.25
C THR A 178 -8.91 17.68 4.18
N ALA A 179 -9.55 18.68 3.60
CA ALA A 179 -8.92 19.56 2.61
C ALA A 179 -7.71 20.31 3.21
N GLU A 180 -7.81 20.77 4.46
CA GLU A 180 -6.73 21.48 5.14
C GLU A 180 -5.58 20.52 5.50
N GLY A 181 -5.86 19.30 5.99
CA GLY A 181 -4.85 18.28 6.27
C GLY A 181 -4.10 17.86 5.00
N CYS A 182 -4.81 17.63 3.90
CA CYS A 182 -4.18 17.34 2.61
C CYS A 182 -3.28 18.47 2.13
N ARG A 183 -3.74 19.72 2.25
CA ARG A 183 -2.93 20.91 1.93
C ARG A 183 -1.68 20.97 2.78
N THR A 184 -1.82 20.84 4.10
CA THR A 184 -0.70 20.82 5.05
C THR A 184 0.34 19.77 4.67
N ALA A 185 -0.09 18.53 4.38
CA ALA A 185 0.80 17.44 4.01
C ALA A 185 1.57 17.72 2.70
N VAL A 186 0.86 18.20 1.67
CA VAL A 186 1.48 18.54 0.37
C VAL A 186 2.43 19.74 0.51
N GLU A 187 2.06 20.75 1.27
CA GLU A 187 2.92 21.92 1.50
C GLU A 187 4.16 21.58 2.32
N ALA A 188 4.06 20.66 3.26
CA ALA A 188 5.19 20.16 4.05
C ALA A 188 6.11 19.21 3.27
N GLY A 189 5.69 18.68 2.11
CA GLY A 189 6.53 17.86 1.25
C GLY A 189 6.61 16.39 1.66
N VAL A 190 5.52 15.81 2.16
CA VAL A 190 5.47 14.37 2.51
C VAL A 190 5.69 13.49 1.28
N ASP A 191 6.21 12.26 1.48
CA ASP A 191 6.49 11.32 0.39
C ASP A 191 5.25 10.54 -0.06
N SER A 192 4.29 10.34 0.85
CA SER A 192 3.08 9.58 0.60
C SER A 192 1.89 10.22 1.31
N LEU A 193 0.87 10.60 0.54
CA LEU A 193 -0.40 11.08 1.05
C LEU A 193 -1.39 9.93 1.03
N GLU A 194 -1.84 9.54 2.21
CA GLU A 194 -2.76 8.44 2.40
C GLU A 194 -4.20 8.98 2.43
N HIS A 195 -5.10 8.28 1.75
CA HIS A 195 -6.51 8.60 1.57
C HIS A 195 -6.79 9.79 0.66
N GLY A 196 -6.50 11.00 1.08
CA GLY A 196 -6.67 12.21 0.26
C GLY A 196 -8.13 12.52 -0.08
N MET A 197 -9.10 12.14 0.79
CA MET A 197 -10.54 12.18 0.48
C MET A 197 -11.02 13.56 -0.01
N HIS A 198 -10.53 14.63 0.59
CA HIS A 198 -10.85 16.02 0.21
C HIS A 198 -9.63 16.79 -0.33
N LEU A 199 -8.70 16.09 -0.98
CA LEU A 199 -7.54 16.73 -1.62
C LEU A 199 -8.01 17.74 -2.69
N ASP A 200 -7.52 18.98 -2.58
CA ASP A 200 -7.77 20.02 -3.58
C ASP A 200 -7.02 19.68 -4.89
N PRO A 201 -7.72 19.54 -6.03
CA PRO A 201 -7.07 19.31 -7.33
C PRO A 201 -6.01 20.35 -7.69
N GLY A 202 -6.10 21.59 -7.16
CA GLY A 202 -5.08 22.61 -7.34
C GLY A 202 -3.70 22.28 -6.74
N LEU A 203 -3.58 21.21 -5.96
CA LEU A 203 -2.31 20.75 -5.39
C LEU A 203 -1.63 19.65 -6.22
N LEU A 204 -2.30 19.09 -7.24
CA LEU A 204 -1.81 17.92 -7.99
C LEU A 204 -0.49 18.18 -8.72
N ASP A 205 -0.36 19.34 -9.37
CA ASP A 205 0.89 19.71 -10.05
C ASP A 205 2.07 19.80 -9.06
N ARG A 206 1.80 20.29 -7.85
CA ARG A 206 2.81 20.33 -6.80
C ARG A 206 3.18 18.95 -6.31
N MET A 207 2.21 18.06 -6.10
CA MET A 207 2.47 16.65 -5.73
C MET A 207 3.32 15.95 -6.79
N ALA A 208 2.98 16.11 -8.07
CA ALA A 208 3.74 15.55 -9.18
C ALA A 208 5.17 16.07 -9.21
N ALA A 209 5.36 17.39 -9.07
CA ALA A 209 6.68 18.03 -9.12
C ALA A 209 7.61 17.64 -7.97
N GLN A 210 7.07 17.40 -6.77
CA GLN A 210 7.85 17.02 -5.59
C GLN A 210 7.92 15.49 -5.38
N GLY A 211 7.16 14.68 -6.15
CA GLY A 211 7.16 13.23 -6.07
C GLY A 211 6.31 12.66 -4.93
N THR A 212 5.37 13.41 -4.37
CA THR A 212 4.41 12.90 -3.38
C THR A 212 3.47 11.90 -4.05
N ALA A 213 3.45 10.65 -3.59
CA ALA A 213 2.52 9.64 -4.07
C ALA A 213 1.13 9.79 -3.40
N LEU A 214 0.08 9.39 -4.11
CA LEU A 214 -1.28 9.26 -3.57
C LEU A 214 -1.64 7.77 -3.39
N VAL A 215 -2.08 7.41 -2.19
CA VAL A 215 -2.61 6.07 -1.86
C VAL A 215 -4.08 6.22 -1.44
N PRO A 216 -5.04 6.14 -2.37
CA PRO A 216 -6.40 6.61 -2.13
C PRO A 216 -7.27 5.65 -1.32
N THR A 217 -6.88 4.39 -1.17
CA THR A 217 -7.62 3.37 -0.38
C THR A 217 -9.12 3.29 -0.71
N LEU A 218 -9.44 3.28 -2.00
CA LEU A 218 -10.82 3.31 -2.50
C LEU A 218 -11.68 2.14 -1.97
N VAL A 219 -11.06 0.96 -1.80
CA VAL A 219 -11.74 -0.23 -1.24
C VAL A 219 -12.24 0.02 0.18
N ALA A 220 -11.47 0.74 1.03
CA ALA A 220 -11.88 1.07 2.38
C ALA A 220 -13.12 1.96 2.38
N PHE A 221 -13.06 3.07 1.63
CA PHE A 221 -14.17 4.01 1.55
C PHE A 221 -15.43 3.40 0.91
N ALA A 222 -15.28 2.62 -0.17
CA ALA A 222 -16.38 1.89 -0.79
C ALA A 222 -17.08 0.95 0.22
N GLY A 223 -16.29 0.27 1.05
CA GLY A 223 -16.83 -0.61 2.09
C GLY A 223 -17.61 0.12 3.19
N LEU A 224 -17.28 1.39 3.45
CA LEU A 224 -17.95 2.21 4.47
C LEU A 224 -19.16 2.98 3.93
N ALA A 225 -19.15 3.35 2.64
CA ALA A 225 -20.10 4.31 2.06
C ALA A 225 -21.56 3.94 2.25
N ASP A 226 -21.94 2.67 2.04
CA ASP A 226 -23.33 2.24 2.21
C ASP A 226 -23.77 2.28 3.68
N GLY A 227 -22.88 1.90 4.59
CA GLY A 227 -23.14 2.01 6.03
C GLY A 227 -23.30 3.47 6.47
N VAL A 228 -22.49 4.38 5.94
CA VAL A 228 -22.61 5.82 6.22
C VAL A 228 -23.88 6.40 5.60
N ARG A 229 -24.27 6.00 4.38
CA ARG A 229 -25.53 6.43 3.75
C ARG A 229 -26.77 6.04 4.57
N ALA A 230 -26.71 4.90 5.24
CA ALA A 230 -27.82 4.42 6.09
C ALA A 230 -27.91 5.14 7.44
N GLN A 231 -26.90 5.92 7.85
CA GLN A 231 -26.93 6.65 9.12
C GLN A 231 -27.88 7.86 9.05
N PRO A 232 -28.39 8.34 10.21
CA PRO A 232 -29.12 9.60 10.28
C PRO A 232 -28.30 10.76 9.72
N GLN A 233 -28.98 11.80 9.24
CA GLN A 233 -28.37 13.02 8.73
C GLN A 233 -27.45 13.64 9.80
N SER A 234 -26.21 13.92 9.44
CA SER A 234 -25.21 14.54 10.30
C SER A 234 -24.12 15.22 9.46
N ARG A 235 -23.40 16.17 10.05
CA ARG A 235 -22.25 16.82 9.39
C ARG A 235 -21.20 15.81 8.93
N PHE A 236 -20.88 14.81 9.76
CA PHE A 236 -19.94 13.76 9.40
C PHE A 236 -20.41 12.95 8.19
N ARG A 237 -21.71 12.56 8.17
CA ARG A 237 -22.27 11.83 7.04
C ARG A 237 -22.19 12.64 5.75
N GLU A 238 -22.56 13.92 5.78
CA GLU A 238 -22.50 14.82 4.63
C GLU A 238 -21.06 14.96 4.14
N TRP A 239 -20.13 15.28 5.03
CA TRP A 239 -18.71 15.41 4.74
C TRP A 239 -18.12 14.13 4.14
N PHE A 240 -18.38 12.97 4.75
CA PHE A 240 -17.87 11.70 4.25
C PHE A 240 -18.38 11.37 2.85
N LEU A 241 -19.70 11.53 2.63
CA LEU A 241 -20.30 11.20 1.32
C LEU A 241 -19.88 12.19 0.23
N ASP A 242 -19.74 13.47 0.56
CA ASP A 242 -19.21 14.47 -0.37
C ASP A 242 -17.77 14.09 -0.81
N GLY A 243 -16.91 13.78 0.14
CA GLY A 243 -15.54 13.34 -0.18
C GLY A 243 -15.51 12.05 -0.99
N TRP A 244 -16.27 11.03 -0.59
CA TRP A 244 -16.35 9.77 -1.31
C TRP A 244 -16.87 9.92 -2.73
N ASP A 245 -17.92 10.69 -2.95
CA ASP A 245 -18.53 10.85 -4.27
C ASP A 245 -17.58 11.58 -5.26
N HIS A 246 -16.63 12.39 -4.76
CA HIS A 246 -15.61 13.08 -5.57
C HIS A 246 -14.28 12.32 -5.71
N LEU A 247 -13.93 11.46 -4.74
CA LEU A 247 -12.61 10.82 -4.66
C LEU A 247 -12.21 10.03 -5.93
N PRO A 248 -13.08 9.23 -6.59
CA PRO A 248 -12.68 8.53 -7.81
C PRO A 248 -12.28 9.49 -8.95
N ALA A 249 -13.00 10.59 -9.13
CA ALA A 249 -12.65 11.59 -10.14
C ALA A 249 -11.34 12.32 -9.81
N LEU A 250 -11.08 12.60 -8.54
CA LEU A 250 -9.82 13.16 -8.06
C LEU A 250 -8.63 12.22 -8.31
N VAL A 251 -8.80 10.92 -8.08
CA VAL A 251 -7.75 9.90 -8.36
C VAL A 251 -7.40 9.86 -9.85
N GLY A 252 -8.40 9.94 -10.72
CA GLY A 252 -8.17 10.04 -12.17
C GLY A 252 -7.40 11.32 -12.54
N ALA A 253 -7.81 12.47 -12.00
CA ALA A 253 -7.11 13.75 -12.21
C ALA A 253 -5.67 13.73 -11.68
N ALA A 254 -5.43 13.09 -10.52
CA ALA A 254 -4.09 12.93 -9.96
C ALA A 254 -3.18 12.14 -10.92
N TYR A 255 -3.68 11.04 -11.47
CA TYR A 255 -2.94 10.26 -12.46
C TYR A 255 -2.63 11.11 -13.72
N GLU A 256 -3.61 11.82 -14.27
CA GLU A 256 -3.45 12.70 -15.44
C GLU A 256 -2.45 13.84 -15.21
N SER A 257 -2.36 14.35 -13.99
CA SER A 257 -1.38 15.35 -13.58
C SER A 257 0.02 14.79 -13.32
N GLY A 258 0.23 13.47 -13.48
CA GLY A 258 1.53 12.82 -13.28
C GLY A 258 1.84 12.48 -11.82
N VAL A 259 0.86 12.53 -10.92
CA VAL A 259 1.03 12.05 -9.55
C VAL A 259 1.14 10.52 -9.56
N THR A 260 2.11 9.96 -8.85
CA THR A 260 2.21 8.52 -8.64
C THR A 260 1.03 8.03 -7.80
N VAL A 261 0.12 7.27 -8.41
CA VAL A 261 -1.02 6.65 -7.72
C VAL A 261 -0.71 5.18 -7.43
N LEU A 262 -0.92 4.73 -6.20
CA LEU A 262 -0.57 3.40 -5.73
C LEU A 262 -1.77 2.67 -5.12
N ALA A 263 -1.76 1.34 -5.21
CA ALA A 263 -2.82 0.50 -4.67
C ALA A 263 -2.56 0.13 -3.20
N GLY A 264 -3.38 0.67 -2.31
CA GLY A 264 -3.43 0.34 -0.90
C GLY A 264 -4.86 0.09 -0.46
N THR A 265 -5.12 -0.92 0.37
CA THR A 265 -6.50 -1.34 0.66
C THR A 265 -7.09 -0.75 1.93
N ASP A 266 -6.29 -0.60 2.98
CA ASP A 266 -6.72 -0.14 4.32
C ASP A 266 -8.05 -0.76 4.78
N SER A 267 -8.25 -2.04 4.47
CA SER A 267 -9.55 -2.69 4.68
C SER A 267 -9.43 -4.15 5.09
N THR A 268 -10.48 -4.65 5.74
CA THR A 268 -10.70 -6.07 6.01
C THR A 268 -11.85 -6.60 5.13
N PRO A 269 -11.81 -7.90 4.77
CA PRO A 269 -10.74 -8.87 5.01
C PRO A 269 -9.47 -8.54 4.22
N PHE A 270 -8.31 -8.98 4.71
CA PHE A 270 -7.02 -8.75 4.06
C PHE A 270 -6.88 -9.48 2.72
N GLY A 271 -5.97 -8.99 1.85
CA GLY A 271 -5.70 -9.60 0.54
C GLY A 271 -6.57 -9.06 -0.60
N ARG A 272 -7.19 -7.89 -0.45
CA ARG A 272 -8.14 -7.32 -1.42
C ARG A 272 -7.52 -6.36 -2.44
N VAL A 273 -6.20 -6.35 -2.61
CA VAL A 273 -5.56 -5.37 -3.51
C VAL A 273 -6.04 -5.45 -4.97
N ALA A 274 -6.47 -6.64 -5.43
CA ALA A 274 -7.09 -6.76 -6.75
C ALA A 274 -8.39 -5.93 -6.90
N ALA A 275 -9.15 -5.79 -5.81
CA ALA A 275 -10.34 -4.92 -5.79
C ALA A 275 -9.94 -3.44 -5.84
N GLU A 276 -8.84 -3.05 -5.20
CA GLU A 276 -8.30 -1.67 -5.34
C GLU A 276 -7.87 -1.40 -6.78
N VAL A 277 -7.21 -2.33 -7.45
CA VAL A 277 -6.87 -2.21 -8.88
C VAL A 277 -8.12 -1.99 -9.75
N GLU A 278 -9.21 -2.70 -9.48
CA GLU A 278 -10.48 -2.48 -10.20
C GLU A 278 -11.06 -1.08 -9.93
N TRP A 279 -10.96 -0.59 -8.69
CA TRP A 279 -11.39 0.76 -8.35
C TRP A 279 -10.53 1.83 -9.02
N LEU A 280 -9.20 1.67 -9.02
CA LEU A 280 -8.28 2.57 -9.74
C LEU A 280 -8.60 2.62 -11.23
N ALA A 281 -8.88 1.48 -11.87
CA ALA A 281 -9.29 1.44 -13.27
C ALA A 281 -10.63 2.15 -13.51
N ARG A 282 -11.60 2.00 -12.60
CA ARG A 282 -12.89 2.73 -12.66
C ARG A 282 -12.72 4.23 -12.41
N ALA A 283 -11.74 4.62 -11.62
CA ALA A 283 -11.37 6.00 -11.35
C ALA A 283 -10.68 6.70 -12.55
N GLY A 284 -10.34 5.96 -13.61
CA GLY A 284 -9.80 6.52 -14.84
C GLY A 284 -8.36 6.12 -15.15
N LEU A 285 -7.67 5.39 -14.29
CA LEU A 285 -6.35 4.87 -14.63
C LEU A 285 -6.45 3.86 -15.77
N PRO A 286 -5.57 3.92 -16.79
CA PRO A 286 -5.45 2.83 -17.76
C PRO A 286 -5.21 1.49 -17.06
N LYS A 287 -5.83 0.42 -17.52
CA LYS A 287 -5.71 -0.90 -16.89
C LYS A 287 -4.25 -1.34 -16.62
N PRO A 288 -3.29 -1.14 -17.56
CA PRO A 288 -1.88 -1.44 -17.27
C PRO A 288 -1.34 -0.66 -16.08
N GLU A 289 -1.70 0.61 -15.93
CA GLU A 289 -1.26 1.49 -14.85
C GLU A 289 -1.92 1.14 -13.51
N ALA A 290 -3.21 0.76 -13.53
CA ALA A 290 -3.89 0.26 -12.35
C ALA A 290 -3.25 -1.05 -11.85
N VAL A 291 -2.82 -1.97 -12.73
CA VAL A 291 -2.08 -3.17 -12.36
C VAL A 291 -0.66 -2.79 -11.88
N ALA A 292 0.00 -1.84 -12.54
CA ALA A 292 1.31 -1.34 -12.11
C ALA A 292 1.26 -0.78 -10.67
N ALA A 293 0.21 -0.06 -10.32
CA ALA A 293 0.01 0.50 -8.99
C ALA A 293 -0.01 -0.55 -7.86
N ALA A 294 -0.31 -1.81 -8.20
CA ALA A 294 -0.33 -2.95 -7.29
C ALA A 294 0.80 -3.97 -7.56
N SER A 295 1.77 -3.69 -8.42
CA SER A 295 2.83 -4.65 -8.75
C SER A 295 4.17 -3.93 -9.03
N TRP A 296 4.61 -3.86 -10.26
CA TRP A 296 5.94 -3.34 -10.63
C TRP A 296 6.10 -1.85 -10.32
N GLY A 297 5.07 -1.03 -10.48
CA GLY A 297 5.08 0.38 -10.12
C GLY A 297 5.26 0.59 -8.62
N ALA A 298 4.47 -0.11 -7.80
CA ALA A 298 4.61 -0.08 -6.35
C ALA A 298 5.98 -0.59 -5.88
N ARG A 299 6.49 -1.67 -6.49
CA ARG A 299 7.84 -2.17 -6.18
C ARG A 299 8.91 -1.13 -6.51
N SER A 300 8.85 -0.54 -7.70
CA SER A 300 9.78 0.53 -8.11
C SER A 300 9.75 1.71 -7.15
N TRP A 301 8.56 2.15 -6.76
CA TRP A 301 8.39 3.23 -5.78
C TRP A 301 8.98 2.90 -4.40
N LEU A 302 8.91 1.62 -4.00
CA LEU A 302 9.55 1.11 -2.78
C LEU A 302 11.05 0.80 -2.95
N GLY A 303 11.66 1.12 -4.11
CA GLY A 303 13.07 0.85 -4.39
C GLY A 303 13.38 -0.64 -4.62
N LEU A 304 12.39 -1.42 -5.04
CA LEU A 304 12.54 -2.86 -5.27
C LEU A 304 12.50 -3.19 -6.77
N PRO A 305 13.26 -4.20 -7.22
CA PRO A 305 13.29 -4.57 -8.64
C PRO A 305 11.99 -5.27 -9.07
N GLY A 306 11.73 -5.22 -10.39
CA GLY A 306 10.82 -6.12 -11.09
C GLY A 306 11.41 -7.53 -11.27
N LEU A 307 10.97 -8.26 -12.32
CA LEU A 307 11.49 -9.58 -12.64
C LEU A 307 12.76 -9.48 -13.51
N VAL A 308 13.89 -9.29 -12.85
CA VAL A 308 15.23 -9.18 -13.48
C VAL A 308 16.20 -10.17 -12.85
N ASP A 309 17.38 -10.32 -13.45
CA ASP A 309 18.45 -11.16 -12.89
C ASP A 309 18.84 -10.70 -11.48
N GLY A 310 18.95 -11.64 -10.55
CA GLY A 310 19.24 -11.35 -9.14
C GLY A 310 18.06 -10.81 -8.31
N ALA A 311 16.91 -10.55 -8.91
CA ALA A 311 15.73 -10.11 -8.17
C ALA A 311 15.16 -11.22 -7.27
N PRO A 312 14.43 -10.87 -6.19
CA PRO A 312 13.69 -11.85 -5.40
C PRO A 312 12.73 -12.69 -6.27
N ALA A 313 12.72 -14.00 -6.04
CA ALA A 313 11.82 -14.93 -6.72
C ALA A 313 10.40 -14.87 -6.11
N ASP A 314 9.79 -13.68 -6.20
CA ASP A 314 8.44 -13.35 -5.74
C ASP A 314 7.59 -12.96 -6.96
N LEU A 315 6.88 -13.91 -7.55
CA LEU A 315 6.14 -13.70 -8.79
C LEU A 315 4.83 -14.47 -8.86
N LEU A 316 3.98 -14.02 -9.76
CA LEU A 316 2.72 -14.67 -10.11
C LEU A 316 2.76 -15.07 -11.59
N VAL A 317 2.06 -16.15 -11.93
CA VAL A 317 1.87 -16.61 -13.30
C VAL A 317 0.39 -16.62 -13.62
N TYR A 318 0.03 -16.01 -14.74
CA TYR A 318 -1.34 -15.98 -15.26
C TYR A 318 -1.40 -16.64 -16.64
N ASP A 319 -2.58 -17.18 -16.99
CA ASP A 319 -2.82 -17.81 -18.31
C ASP A 319 -3.05 -16.76 -19.40
N SER A 320 -3.44 -15.55 -19.05
CA SER A 320 -3.66 -14.41 -19.95
C SER A 320 -3.10 -13.12 -19.37
N ASP A 321 -3.04 -12.07 -20.19
CA ASP A 321 -2.50 -10.77 -19.81
C ASP A 321 -3.40 -10.04 -18.78
N PRO A 322 -2.97 -9.87 -17.52
CA PRO A 322 -3.77 -9.18 -16.50
C PRO A 322 -3.93 -7.68 -16.75
N THR A 323 -3.13 -7.09 -17.63
CA THR A 323 -3.30 -5.68 -18.02
C THR A 323 -4.45 -5.47 -19.00
N GLN A 324 -4.93 -6.53 -19.64
CA GLN A 324 -6.13 -6.49 -20.48
C GLN A 324 -7.39 -6.75 -19.66
N ASP A 325 -7.28 -7.65 -18.68
CA ASP A 325 -8.38 -8.01 -17.77
C ASP A 325 -7.86 -8.10 -16.32
N PRO A 326 -7.88 -7.00 -15.54
CA PRO A 326 -7.43 -7.03 -14.13
C PRO A 326 -8.24 -7.97 -13.22
N SER A 327 -9.42 -8.39 -13.59
CA SER A 327 -10.24 -9.30 -12.78
C SER A 327 -9.58 -10.66 -12.54
N ILE A 328 -8.63 -11.05 -13.40
CA ILE A 328 -7.89 -12.30 -13.24
C ILE A 328 -6.82 -12.24 -12.15
N LEU A 329 -6.48 -11.05 -11.63
CA LEU A 329 -5.48 -10.89 -10.56
C LEU A 329 -5.80 -11.75 -9.33
N THR A 330 -7.08 -12.03 -9.08
CA THR A 330 -7.52 -12.89 -7.97
C THR A 330 -7.26 -14.39 -8.20
N ARG A 331 -6.82 -14.80 -9.39
CA ARG A 331 -6.72 -16.21 -9.80
C ARG A 331 -5.40 -16.50 -10.52
N PRO A 332 -4.24 -16.27 -9.88
CA PRO A 332 -2.99 -16.67 -10.48
C PRO A 332 -2.95 -18.19 -10.64
N ARG A 333 -2.49 -18.65 -11.79
CA ARG A 333 -2.25 -20.10 -12.02
C ARG A 333 -1.18 -20.65 -11.09
N LEU A 334 -0.20 -19.81 -10.76
CA LEU A 334 0.88 -20.14 -9.84
C LEU A 334 1.30 -18.87 -9.09
N ALA A 335 1.57 -19.01 -7.81
CA ALA A 335 2.25 -18.01 -7.01
C ALA A 335 3.57 -18.59 -6.48
N MET A 336 4.63 -17.78 -6.53
CA MET A 336 5.94 -18.11 -6.00
C MET A 336 6.40 -17.02 -5.05
N LEU A 337 6.76 -17.40 -3.85
CA LEU A 337 7.30 -16.51 -2.82
C LEU A 337 8.64 -17.07 -2.33
N ARG A 338 9.68 -16.24 -2.31
CA ARG A 338 11.03 -16.65 -1.89
C ARG A 338 11.52 -17.92 -2.61
N GLY A 339 11.23 -18.01 -3.92
CA GLY A 339 11.59 -19.16 -4.75
C GLY A 339 10.77 -20.44 -4.51
N ARG A 340 9.76 -20.41 -3.64
CA ARG A 340 8.91 -21.56 -3.31
C ARG A 340 7.53 -21.39 -3.91
N VAL A 341 7.02 -22.44 -4.55
CA VAL A 341 5.63 -22.47 -5.03
C VAL A 341 4.68 -22.48 -3.84
N ILE A 342 3.77 -21.50 -3.82
CA ILE A 342 2.70 -21.43 -2.83
C ILE A 342 1.47 -22.09 -3.43
N ARG A 343 0.83 -22.97 -2.68
CA ARG A 343 -0.52 -23.43 -2.99
C ARG A 343 -1.52 -22.52 -2.29
N PRO A 344 -2.41 -21.83 -3.03
CA PRO A 344 -3.50 -21.10 -2.40
C PRO A 344 -4.27 -22.03 -1.48
N ARG A 345 -4.68 -21.56 -0.30
CA ARG A 345 -5.64 -22.32 0.51
C ARG A 345 -6.88 -22.52 -0.35
N SER A 346 -7.27 -23.76 -0.61
CA SER A 346 -8.55 -24.04 -1.25
C SER A 346 -9.62 -23.31 -0.42
N SER A 347 -10.41 -22.45 -1.08
CA SER A 347 -11.57 -21.80 -0.45
C SER A 347 -12.37 -22.90 0.24
N ARG A 348 -12.52 -22.84 1.57
CA ARG A 348 -13.47 -23.69 2.27
C ARG A 348 -14.82 -23.45 1.62
N PRO A 349 -15.53 -24.48 1.16
CA PRO A 349 -16.93 -24.31 0.79
C PRO A 349 -17.66 -23.81 2.03
N GLY A 350 -18.31 -22.62 1.90
CA GLY A 350 -19.18 -22.05 2.93
C GLY A 350 -20.45 -22.83 3.12
#